data_8e803cf30a0552eaa83829cff140584a
#
_entry.id   8e803cf30a0552eaa83829cff140584a
#
_cell.length_a   1.000
_cell.length_b   1.000
_cell.length_c   1.000
_cell.angle_alpha   90.00
_cell.angle_beta   90.00
_cell.angle_gamma   90.00
#
_symmetry.space_group_name_H-M   'P 1'
#
loop_
_entity.id
_entity.type
_entity.pdbx_description
1 polymer ?
#
loop_
_entity_poly.entity_id
_entity_poly.type
_entity_poly.pdbx_seq_one_letter_code
_entity_poly.pdbx_strand_id
1 'polypeptide(L)'
;ALNAGEIDCYYAYSSPIDYTLMDMISDPAVDKGESVYSGCNQMTFGMTRKAGSDYNFRLAVTKAMDWALLSKTIGGDDAVIPCAGIIPPSCNGYVEGLPQFAQDVEEAKKILDDAGYLDVNADGFREFPDGSEMKILVVPQYSKDMNLRNRIAEVIVDNLASVGVNAYVDQSIIVNSEVWESNIKEGNYDIAIGYTTAGVARHTSAFRYYVYEPKPGTDRNASWLWGTYTDPTFNETVWRMLGAHSSEEYLECITYLQNEAAKTLFGTALSWTSCYYPYRTDKYENWYNRASWGVVNDELWYTLTAK
;
A
#
# COMPACT_ATOMS: atom_id res chain seq x y z
N ALA A 1 0.63 14.06 25.81
CA ALA A 1 1.33 13.14 26.72
C ALA A 1 2.85 13.28 26.55
N LEU A 2 3.44 13.07 25.36
CA LEU A 2 4.89 13.22 25.11
C LEU A 2 5.39 14.63 25.47
N ASN A 3 4.77 15.70 24.94
CA ASN A 3 5.12 17.09 25.26
C ASN A 3 4.96 17.43 26.76
N ALA A 4 4.07 16.73 27.46
CA ALA A 4 3.86 16.92 28.90
C ALA A 4 4.79 16.04 29.77
N GLY A 5 5.60 15.17 29.17
CA GLY A 5 6.46 14.24 29.88
C GLY A 5 5.73 13.14 30.66
N GLU A 6 4.47 12.89 30.32
CA GLU A 6 3.64 11.85 30.94
C GLU A 6 3.97 10.44 30.43
N ILE A 7 4.51 10.36 29.20
CA ILE A 7 5.04 9.15 28.59
C ILE A 7 6.41 9.43 28.00
N ASP A 8 7.25 8.42 27.91
CA ASP A 8 8.64 8.55 27.46
C ASP A 8 8.83 8.17 25.98
N CYS A 9 7.95 7.38 25.40
CA CYS A 9 7.94 7.09 23.98
C CYS A 9 6.52 6.76 23.48
N TYR A 10 6.34 6.91 22.18
CA TYR A 10 5.17 6.38 21.49
C TYR A 10 5.56 5.08 20.79
N TYR A 11 4.82 4.03 21.06
CA TYR A 11 4.94 2.78 20.34
C TYR A 11 3.56 2.17 20.12
N ALA A 12 3.27 1.91 18.87
CA ALA A 12 2.15 1.06 18.49
C ALA A 12 2.63 0.09 17.40
N TYR A 13 2.55 -1.19 17.68
CA TYR A 13 2.85 -2.22 16.69
C TYR A 13 1.96 -2.02 15.46
N SER A 14 2.56 -1.93 14.29
CA SER A 14 1.90 -1.69 13.01
C SER A 14 1.15 -0.36 12.82
N SER A 15 1.24 0.56 13.73
CA SER A 15 0.58 1.87 13.62
C SER A 15 1.56 2.96 14.02
N PRO A 16 2.47 3.38 13.14
CA PRO A 16 3.29 4.55 13.38
C PRO A 16 2.39 5.77 13.60
N ILE A 17 2.90 6.77 14.27
CA ILE A 17 2.15 8.02 14.43
C ILE A 17 1.90 8.64 13.06
N ASP A 18 0.68 9.17 12.85
CA ASP A 18 0.36 9.90 11.62
C ASP A 18 1.30 11.12 11.49
N TYR A 19 1.88 11.32 10.32
CA TYR A 19 2.82 12.41 10.08
C TYR A 19 2.23 13.79 10.45
N THR A 20 0.92 13.97 10.29
CA THR A 20 0.22 15.21 10.64
C THR A 20 0.28 15.54 12.15
N LEU A 21 0.52 14.53 12.98
CA LEU A 21 0.68 14.70 14.43
C LEU A 21 2.13 15.00 14.82
N MET A 22 3.09 14.78 13.93
CA MET A 22 4.50 15.05 14.20
C MET A 22 4.77 16.55 14.40
N ASP A 23 4.04 17.41 13.70
CA ASP A 23 4.15 18.87 13.83
C ASP A 23 3.60 19.39 15.18
N MET A 24 2.80 18.58 15.88
CA MET A 24 2.32 18.89 17.22
C MET A 24 3.35 18.60 18.32
N ILE A 25 4.44 17.92 17.99
CA ILE A 25 5.54 17.63 18.93
C ILE A 25 6.43 18.86 18.98
N SER A 26 6.34 19.61 20.08
CA SER A 26 7.01 20.90 20.26
C SER A 26 8.04 20.91 21.40
N ASP A 27 8.08 19.90 22.26
CA ASP A 27 9.06 19.77 23.33
C ASP A 27 10.44 19.41 22.75
N PRO A 28 11.49 20.24 22.94
CA PRO A 28 12.83 19.97 22.41
C PRO A 28 13.49 18.71 23.01
N ALA A 29 12.95 18.18 24.09
CA ALA A 29 13.38 16.90 24.66
C ALA A 29 12.80 15.68 23.94
N VAL A 30 11.98 15.87 22.91
CA VAL A 30 11.39 14.77 22.12
C VAL A 30 12.07 14.66 20.77
N ASP A 31 12.69 13.52 20.51
CA ASP A 31 13.20 13.14 19.18
C ASP A 31 12.12 12.41 18.39
N LYS A 32 12.19 12.48 17.06
CA LYS A 32 11.17 11.92 16.16
C LYS A 32 11.26 10.40 15.97
N GLY A 33 12.42 9.80 16.11
CA GLY A 33 12.61 8.36 15.96
C GLY A 33 12.15 7.85 14.57
N GLU A 34 12.65 8.46 13.51
CA GLU A 34 12.25 8.14 12.13
C GLU A 34 12.78 6.78 11.67
N SER A 35 11.94 6.01 11.01
CA SER A 35 12.29 4.81 10.24
C SER A 35 11.94 5.03 8.77
N VAL A 36 12.97 5.29 7.94
CA VAL A 36 12.82 5.70 6.54
C VAL A 36 12.20 4.59 5.69
N TYR A 37 11.22 4.94 4.86
CA TYR A 37 10.51 4.07 3.92
C TYR A 37 9.99 2.76 4.53
N SER A 38 9.57 2.81 5.76
CA SER A 38 9.07 1.63 6.44
C SER A 38 7.55 1.45 6.35
N GLY A 39 6.82 2.45 5.88
CA GLY A 39 5.39 2.40 5.62
C GLY A 39 5.05 2.16 4.15
N CYS A 40 4.09 1.28 3.88
CA CYS A 40 3.60 1.01 2.54
C CYS A 40 2.07 0.96 2.53
N ASN A 41 1.44 1.98 1.96
CA ASN A 41 0.07 1.88 1.51
C ASN A 41 0.08 1.34 0.08
N GLN A 42 -0.82 0.44 -0.21
CA GLN A 42 -0.85 -0.26 -1.48
C GLN A 42 -2.26 -0.35 -2.06
N MET A 43 -2.32 -0.44 -3.36
CA MET A 43 -3.53 -0.68 -4.13
C MET A 43 -3.40 -2.05 -4.81
N THR A 44 -4.48 -2.81 -4.85
CA THR A 44 -4.56 -4.05 -5.64
C THR A 44 -5.83 -4.06 -6.46
N PHE A 45 -5.75 -4.59 -7.68
CA PHE A 45 -6.91 -4.76 -8.54
C PHE A 45 -7.62 -6.09 -8.28
N GLY A 46 -8.93 -6.07 -8.34
CA GLY A 46 -9.76 -7.28 -8.34
C GLY A 46 -9.62 -8.04 -9.66
N MET A 47 -8.58 -8.88 -9.77
CA MET A 47 -8.22 -9.57 -11.02
C MET A 47 -9.28 -10.55 -11.52
N THR A 48 -10.20 -10.96 -10.66
CA THR A 48 -11.38 -11.78 -11.01
C THR A 48 -12.57 -10.95 -11.46
N ARG A 49 -12.48 -9.63 -11.37
CA ARG A 49 -13.51 -8.68 -11.77
C ARG A 49 -13.25 -8.20 -13.20
N LYS A 50 -14.31 -7.77 -13.88
CA LYS A 50 -14.26 -7.37 -15.28
C LYS A 50 -13.26 -6.25 -15.57
N ALA A 51 -13.27 -5.20 -14.76
CA ALA A 51 -12.32 -4.10 -14.88
C ALA A 51 -10.89 -4.53 -14.54
N GLY A 52 -10.71 -5.14 -13.35
CA GLY A 52 -9.40 -5.53 -12.86
C GLY A 52 -8.68 -6.59 -13.70
N SER A 53 -9.41 -7.45 -14.44
CA SER A 53 -8.81 -8.43 -15.35
C SER A 53 -8.22 -7.82 -16.63
N ASP A 54 -8.68 -6.62 -17.03
CA ASP A 54 -8.18 -5.94 -18.22
C ASP A 54 -6.90 -5.14 -17.91
N TYR A 55 -5.81 -5.47 -18.60
CA TYR A 55 -4.53 -4.76 -18.46
C TYR A 55 -4.63 -3.27 -18.83
N ASN A 56 -5.38 -2.94 -19.89
CA ASN A 56 -5.53 -1.56 -20.34
C ASN A 56 -6.24 -0.72 -19.28
N PHE A 57 -7.26 -1.28 -18.62
CA PHE A 57 -7.92 -0.60 -17.51
C PHE A 57 -6.90 -0.34 -16.36
N ARG A 58 -6.13 -1.34 -15.94
CA ARG A 58 -5.13 -1.17 -14.88
C ARG A 58 -4.07 -0.13 -15.25
N LEU A 59 -3.58 -0.16 -16.50
CA LEU A 59 -2.62 0.82 -17.00
C LEU A 59 -3.22 2.23 -17.01
N ALA A 60 -4.45 2.40 -17.50
CA ALA A 60 -5.14 3.68 -17.49
C ALA A 60 -5.34 4.22 -16.07
N VAL A 61 -5.71 3.36 -15.12
CA VAL A 61 -5.81 3.75 -13.70
C VAL A 61 -4.46 4.27 -13.19
N THR A 62 -3.35 3.57 -13.46
CA THR A 62 -2.03 4.04 -13.01
C THR A 62 -1.62 5.37 -13.64
N LYS A 63 -2.05 5.65 -14.88
CA LYS A 63 -1.83 6.92 -15.57
C LYS A 63 -2.73 8.05 -15.08
N ALA A 64 -3.94 7.73 -14.65
CA ALA A 64 -4.88 8.72 -14.11
C ALA A 64 -4.48 9.25 -12.74
N MET A 65 -3.77 8.46 -11.93
CA MET A 65 -3.45 8.83 -10.54
C MET A 65 -2.52 10.04 -10.43
N ASP A 66 -2.92 11.02 -9.62
CA ASP A 66 -2.04 12.08 -9.12
C ASP A 66 -1.15 11.49 -7.99
N TRP A 67 -0.04 10.93 -8.41
CA TRP A 67 0.91 10.27 -7.51
C TRP A 67 1.54 11.23 -6.50
N ALA A 68 1.71 12.50 -6.87
CA ALA A 68 2.23 13.52 -5.96
C ALA A 68 1.23 13.80 -4.83
N LEU A 69 -0.05 14.01 -5.19
CA LEU A 69 -1.12 14.21 -4.22
C LEU A 69 -1.32 12.96 -3.34
N LEU A 70 -1.33 11.75 -3.93
CA LEU A 70 -1.43 10.50 -3.17
C LEU A 70 -0.29 10.35 -2.18
N SER A 71 0.96 10.52 -2.62
CA SER A 71 2.11 10.40 -1.74
C SER A 71 2.06 11.44 -0.61
N LYS A 72 1.75 12.67 -0.94
CA LYS A 72 1.60 13.76 0.05
C LYS A 72 0.46 13.49 1.04
N THR A 73 -0.68 13.00 0.56
CA THR A 73 -1.84 12.64 1.42
C THR A 73 -1.49 11.53 2.41
N ILE A 74 -0.63 10.59 1.99
CA ILE A 74 -0.27 9.41 2.78
C ILE A 74 0.81 9.72 3.81
N GLY A 75 1.86 10.43 3.42
CA GLY A 75 3.05 10.58 4.25
C GLY A 75 3.65 11.97 4.32
N GLY A 76 2.95 13.01 3.83
CA GLY A 76 3.43 14.38 3.86
C GLY A 76 4.54 14.65 2.84
N ASP A 77 5.37 15.65 3.15
CA ASP A 77 6.41 16.12 2.22
C ASP A 77 7.60 15.15 2.11
N ASP A 78 7.78 14.25 3.08
CA ASP A 78 8.85 13.23 3.09
C ASP A 78 8.46 11.95 2.34
N ALA A 79 7.23 11.85 1.85
CA ALA A 79 6.76 10.69 1.13
C ALA A 79 7.28 10.67 -0.32
N VAL A 80 7.58 9.47 -0.81
CA VAL A 80 8.16 9.26 -2.14
C VAL A 80 7.18 8.54 -3.05
N ILE A 81 7.08 9.02 -4.29
CA ILE A 81 6.30 8.37 -5.35
C ILE A 81 6.96 7.02 -5.68
N PRO A 82 6.21 5.91 -5.61
CA PRO A 82 6.77 4.59 -5.85
C PRO A 82 7.00 4.32 -7.34
N CYS A 83 7.80 3.29 -7.61
CA CYS A 83 7.84 2.65 -8.93
C CYS A 83 6.90 1.44 -9.00
N ALA A 84 6.77 0.88 -10.19
CA ALA A 84 5.91 -0.28 -10.45
C ALA A 84 6.37 -1.59 -9.76
N GLY A 85 7.54 -1.59 -9.12
CA GLY A 85 8.10 -2.77 -8.43
C GLY A 85 7.58 -3.00 -7.00
N ILE A 86 6.74 -2.13 -6.47
CA ILE A 86 6.07 -2.23 -5.16
C ILE A 86 6.98 -1.94 -3.97
N ILE A 87 8.17 -2.54 -3.88
CA ILE A 87 9.07 -2.37 -2.72
C ILE A 87 9.97 -1.14 -2.84
N PRO A 88 10.34 -0.48 -1.72
CA PRO A 88 11.17 0.73 -1.74
C PRO A 88 12.67 0.43 -1.92
N PRO A 89 13.47 1.45 -2.32
CA PRO A 89 14.92 1.32 -2.48
C PRO A 89 15.69 0.90 -1.24
N SER A 90 15.10 1.08 -0.06
CA SER A 90 15.68 0.64 1.22
C SER A 90 15.66 -0.88 1.42
N CYS A 91 14.89 -1.61 0.61
CA CYS A 91 14.77 -3.05 0.72
C CYS A 91 15.91 -3.78 -0.01
N ASN A 92 16.42 -4.82 0.63
CA ASN A 92 17.35 -5.74 -0.05
C ASN A 92 16.67 -6.40 -1.25
N GLY A 93 17.32 -6.35 -2.40
CA GLY A 93 16.79 -6.89 -3.65
C GLY A 93 15.90 -5.90 -4.44
N TYR A 94 15.88 -4.62 -4.07
CA TYR A 94 15.23 -3.59 -4.89
C TYR A 94 15.80 -3.61 -6.33
N VAL A 95 14.90 -3.60 -7.30
CA VAL A 95 15.26 -3.58 -8.73
C VAL A 95 15.25 -2.15 -9.24
N GLU A 96 16.42 -1.64 -9.62
CA GLU A 96 16.56 -0.32 -10.21
C GLU A 96 16.02 -0.27 -11.65
N GLY A 97 15.55 0.91 -12.06
CA GLY A 97 15.14 1.16 -13.44
C GLY A 97 13.74 0.66 -13.81
N LEU A 98 12.96 0.14 -12.86
CA LEU A 98 11.55 -0.15 -13.09
C LEU A 98 10.76 1.14 -13.38
N PRO A 99 9.66 1.06 -14.18
CA PRO A 99 8.86 2.23 -14.54
C PRO A 99 8.44 3.05 -13.32
N GLN A 100 8.76 4.33 -13.34
CA GLN A 100 8.30 5.28 -12.33
C GLN A 100 6.86 5.71 -12.65
N PHE A 101 6.04 5.86 -11.62
CA PHE A 101 4.71 6.37 -11.81
C PHE A 101 4.71 7.89 -12.02
N ALA A 102 3.91 8.32 -12.97
CA ALA A 102 3.62 9.72 -13.24
C ALA A 102 2.20 9.85 -13.77
N GLN A 103 1.51 10.92 -13.36
CA GLN A 103 0.19 11.21 -13.88
C GLN A 103 0.26 11.62 -15.35
N ASP A 104 -0.63 11.06 -16.16
CA ASP A 104 -0.87 11.44 -17.54
C ASP A 104 -2.34 11.19 -17.87
N VAL A 105 -3.18 12.18 -17.57
CA VAL A 105 -4.65 12.07 -17.72
C VAL A 105 -5.05 11.88 -19.18
N GLU A 106 -4.37 12.52 -20.12
CA GLU A 106 -4.68 12.40 -21.55
C GLU A 106 -4.30 11.02 -22.10
N GLU A 107 -3.15 10.48 -21.69
CA GLU A 107 -2.78 9.10 -22.05
C GLU A 107 -3.73 8.10 -21.39
N ALA A 108 -4.16 8.33 -20.15
CA ALA A 108 -5.16 7.48 -19.49
C ALA A 108 -6.48 7.43 -20.27
N LYS A 109 -7.00 8.58 -20.68
CA LYS A 109 -8.20 8.67 -21.51
C LYS A 109 -8.03 7.95 -22.84
N LYS A 110 -6.90 8.16 -23.50
CA LYS A 110 -6.58 7.53 -24.77
C LYS A 110 -6.52 6.01 -24.65
N ILE A 111 -5.88 5.47 -23.61
CA ILE A 111 -5.83 4.03 -23.35
C ILE A 111 -7.24 3.46 -23.17
N LEU A 112 -8.10 4.15 -22.41
CA LEU A 112 -9.50 3.72 -22.23
C LEU A 112 -10.27 3.77 -23.53
N ASP A 113 -10.13 4.83 -24.33
CA ASP A 113 -10.79 4.95 -25.64
C ASP A 113 -10.36 3.83 -26.60
N ASP A 114 -9.05 3.59 -26.71
CA ASP A 114 -8.47 2.56 -27.58
C ASP A 114 -8.90 1.14 -27.15
N ALA A 115 -9.15 0.93 -25.86
CA ALA A 115 -9.64 -0.33 -25.29
C ALA A 115 -11.18 -0.47 -25.36
N GLY A 116 -11.88 0.55 -25.86
CA GLY A 116 -13.33 0.51 -26.05
C GLY A 116 -14.18 0.91 -24.83
N TYR A 117 -13.57 1.46 -23.80
CA TYR A 117 -14.29 2.09 -22.68
C TYR A 117 -14.76 3.48 -23.11
N LEU A 118 -15.99 3.58 -23.58
CA LEU A 118 -16.56 4.82 -24.14
C LEU A 118 -17.77 5.27 -23.33
N ASP A 119 -17.98 6.58 -23.23
CA ASP A 119 -19.25 7.15 -22.75
C ASP A 119 -20.28 7.08 -23.90
N VAL A 120 -21.05 5.99 -23.96
CA VAL A 120 -21.99 5.75 -25.06
C VAL A 120 -23.37 6.34 -24.79
N ASN A 121 -23.70 6.65 -23.55
CA ASN A 121 -24.99 7.21 -23.15
C ASN A 121 -24.94 8.73 -22.91
N ALA A 122 -23.74 9.32 -22.95
CA ALA A 122 -23.46 10.75 -22.75
C ALA A 122 -23.81 11.27 -21.33
N ASP A 123 -23.65 10.42 -20.30
CA ASP A 123 -23.83 10.82 -18.90
C ASP A 123 -22.53 11.33 -18.23
N GLY A 124 -21.43 11.31 -18.96
CA GLY A 124 -20.11 11.75 -18.53
C GLY A 124 -19.25 10.61 -17.95
N PHE A 125 -19.78 9.39 -17.90
CA PHE A 125 -19.04 8.21 -17.46
C PHE A 125 -18.95 7.17 -18.58
N ARG A 126 -17.90 6.38 -18.53
CA ARG A 126 -17.61 5.33 -19.50
C ARG A 126 -18.34 4.04 -19.17
N GLU A 127 -18.75 3.30 -20.18
CA GLU A 127 -19.20 1.92 -20.08
C GLU A 127 -18.05 0.95 -20.32
N PHE A 128 -18.29 -0.32 -19.96
CA PHE A 128 -17.44 -1.43 -20.40
C PHE A 128 -17.48 -1.61 -21.92
N PRO A 129 -16.45 -2.21 -22.55
CA PRO A 129 -16.43 -2.41 -24.00
C PRO A 129 -17.61 -3.19 -24.57
N ASP A 130 -18.34 -3.94 -23.75
CA ASP A 130 -19.59 -4.61 -24.14
C ASP A 130 -20.86 -3.75 -23.99
N GLY A 131 -20.69 -2.47 -23.63
CA GLY A 131 -21.78 -1.51 -23.42
C GLY A 131 -22.50 -1.64 -22.07
N SER A 132 -22.06 -2.52 -21.17
CA SER A 132 -22.65 -2.60 -19.83
C SER A 132 -22.14 -1.46 -18.93
N GLU A 133 -23.00 -1.01 -18.02
CA GLU A 133 -22.66 0.03 -17.04
C GLU A 133 -21.38 -0.32 -16.25
N MET A 134 -20.48 0.65 -16.13
CA MET A 134 -19.24 0.53 -15.38
C MET A 134 -19.32 1.30 -14.06
N LYS A 135 -19.29 0.58 -12.96
CA LYS A 135 -19.17 1.13 -11.60
C LYS A 135 -18.04 0.43 -10.87
N ILE A 136 -17.00 1.18 -10.52
CA ILE A 136 -15.77 0.68 -9.91
C ILE A 136 -15.86 0.80 -8.40
N LEU A 137 -15.91 -0.33 -7.71
CA LEU A 137 -15.96 -0.40 -6.27
C LEU A 137 -14.54 -0.30 -5.67
N VAL A 138 -14.30 0.81 -4.96
CA VAL A 138 -13.05 1.04 -4.23
C VAL A 138 -13.26 0.69 -2.76
N VAL A 139 -12.48 -0.27 -2.24
CA VAL A 139 -12.61 -0.78 -0.87
C VAL A 139 -11.36 -0.47 -0.06
N PRO A 140 -11.35 0.59 0.76
CA PRO A 140 -10.27 0.83 1.70
C PRO A 140 -10.27 -0.19 2.83
N GLN A 141 -9.07 -0.57 3.29
CA GLN A 141 -8.92 -1.47 4.43
C GLN A 141 -9.55 -0.86 5.68
N TYR A 142 -10.41 -1.64 6.35
CA TYR A 142 -10.97 -1.23 7.62
C TYR A 142 -9.89 -0.95 8.66
N SER A 143 -10.04 0.15 9.38
CA SER A 143 -9.24 0.54 10.54
C SER A 143 -10.16 1.19 11.58
N LYS A 144 -9.76 1.21 12.85
CA LYS A 144 -10.49 1.97 13.88
C LYS A 144 -10.50 3.47 13.60
N ASP A 145 -9.43 3.99 13.00
CA ASP A 145 -9.36 5.32 12.44
C ASP A 145 -9.34 5.21 10.90
N MET A 146 -10.43 5.63 10.30
CA MET A 146 -10.62 5.59 8.84
C MET A 146 -10.18 6.88 8.13
N ASN A 147 -9.71 7.91 8.86
CA ASN A 147 -9.45 9.22 8.27
C ASN A 147 -8.46 9.15 7.11
N LEU A 148 -7.30 8.53 7.31
CA LEU A 148 -6.31 8.36 6.24
C LEU A 148 -6.85 7.48 5.10
N ARG A 149 -7.52 6.38 5.44
CA ARG A 149 -8.07 5.44 4.45
C ARG A 149 -9.11 6.10 3.55
N ASN A 150 -9.99 6.89 4.14
CA ASN A 150 -11.01 7.64 3.39
C ASN A 150 -10.37 8.68 2.48
N ARG A 151 -9.39 9.47 2.97
CA ARG A 151 -8.67 10.44 2.14
C ARG A 151 -7.99 9.80 0.92
N ILE A 152 -7.34 8.64 1.12
CA ILE A 152 -6.73 7.90 -0.01
C ILE A 152 -7.79 7.47 -1.01
N ALA A 153 -8.90 6.92 -0.52
CA ALA A 153 -9.99 6.47 -1.39
C ALA A 153 -10.63 7.62 -2.16
N GLU A 154 -10.85 8.78 -1.51
CA GLU A 154 -11.35 10.00 -2.15
C GLU A 154 -10.43 10.47 -3.29
N VAL A 155 -9.12 10.55 -3.07
CA VAL A 155 -8.17 10.93 -4.13
C VAL A 155 -8.23 9.94 -5.30
N ILE A 156 -8.33 8.64 -5.04
CA ILE A 156 -8.43 7.63 -6.12
C ILE A 156 -9.75 7.79 -6.89
N VAL A 157 -10.87 7.97 -6.19
CA VAL A 157 -12.19 8.18 -6.81
C VAL A 157 -12.21 9.44 -7.68
N ASP A 158 -11.67 10.55 -7.18
CA ASP A 158 -11.60 11.81 -7.93
C ASP A 158 -10.70 11.70 -9.18
N ASN A 159 -9.56 11.01 -9.05
CA ASN A 159 -8.69 10.77 -10.21
C ASN A 159 -9.36 9.87 -11.27
N LEU A 160 -10.10 8.86 -10.87
CA LEU A 160 -10.88 8.02 -11.78
C LEU A 160 -11.99 8.81 -12.47
N ALA A 161 -12.70 9.67 -11.74
CA ALA A 161 -13.71 10.56 -12.31
C ALA A 161 -13.13 11.51 -13.37
N SER A 162 -11.88 11.98 -13.20
CA SER A 162 -11.21 12.87 -14.16
C SER A 162 -10.98 12.24 -15.54
N VAL A 163 -11.01 10.92 -15.63
CA VAL A 163 -10.90 10.16 -16.88
C VAL A 163 -12.22 9.49 -17.29
N GLY A 164 -13.34 9.89 -16.67
CA GLY A 164 -14.68 9.39 -16.99
C GLY A 164 -15.00 8.01 -16.42
N VAL A 165 -14.28 7.57 -15.40
CA VAL A 165 -14.55 6.30 -14.71
C VAL A 165 -15.40 6.55 -13.48
N ASN A 166 -16.60 5.98 -13.43
CA ASN A 166 -17.50 6.05 -12.28
C ASN A 166 -17.01 5.13 -11.17
N ALA A 167 -16.38 5.70 -10.14
CA ALA A 167 -15.86 4.98 -8.99
C ALA A 167 -16.54 5.43 -7.69
N TYR A 168 -16.67 4.52 -6.74
CA TYR A 168 -17.33 4.80 -5.46
C TYR A 168 -16.79 3.92 -4.33
N VAL A 169 -17.01 4.39 -3.10
CA VAL A 169 -16.77 3.62 -1.87
C VAL A 169 -18.11 3.23 -1.27
N ASP A 170 -18.33 1.94 -1.05
CA ASP A 170 -19.52 1.47 -0.32
C ASP A 170 -19.24 1.43 1.18
N GLN A 171 -19.82 2.35 1.92
CA GLN A 171 -19.65 2.46 3.37
C GLN A 171 -20.18 1.23 4.12
N SER A 172 -21.09 0.45 3.54
CA SER A 172 -21.62 -0.76 4.16
C SER A 172 -20.57 -1.89 4.24
N ILE A 173 -19.57 -1.87 3.38
CA ILE A 173 -18.48 -2.87 3.36
C ILE A 173 -17.41 -2.57 4.42
N ILE A 174 -17.28 -1.33 4.86
CA ILE A 174 -16.23 -0.89 5.78
C ILE A 174 -16.72 -0.52 7.18
N VAL A 175 -17.90 -1.02 7.58
CA VAL A 175 -18.49 -0.74 8.90
C VAL A 175 -17.74 -1.40 10.07
N ASN A 176 -17.12 -2.54 9.83
CA ASN A 176 -16.29 -3.27 10.80
C ASN A 176 -15.34 -4.26 10.08
N SER A 177 -14.40 -4.84 10.84
CA SER A 177 -13.40 -5.74 10.27
C SER A 177 -13.99 -7.03 9.68
N GLU A 178 -15.05 -7.57 10.29
CA GLU A 178 -15.64 -8.85 9.85
C GLU A 178 -16.30 -8.70 8.47
N VAL A 179 -17.07 -7.63 8.26
CA VAL A 179 -17.72 -7.34 6.99
C VAL A 179 -16.68 -7.04 5.92
N TRP A 180 -15.68 -6.21 6.25
CA TRP A 180 -14.59 -5.91 5.35
C TRP A 180 -13.82 -7.18 4.94
N GLU A 181 -13.39 -8.02 5.90
CA GLU A 181 -12.66 -9.25 5.63
C GLU A 181 -13.45 -10.23 4.76
N SER A 182 -14.76 -10.37 4.99
CA SER A 182 -15.62 -11.23 4.18
C SER A 182 -15.62 -10.77 2.72
N ASN A 183 -15.84 -9.48 2.47
CA ASN A 183 -15.85 -8.93 1.11
C ASN A 183 -14.50 -9.08 0.39
N ILE A 184 -13.39 -8.84 1.11
CA ILE A 184 -12.04 -9.00 0.54
C ILE A 184 -11.74 -10.46 0.19
N LYS A 185 -12.09 -11.40 1.06
CA LYS A 185 -11.90 -12.85 0.80
C LYS A 185 -12.71 -13.35 -0.39
N GLU A 186 -13.88 -12.79 -0.59
CA GLU A 186 -14.75 -13.12 -1.73
C GLU A 186 -14.29 -12.45 -3.04
N GLY A 187 -13.31 -11.53 -2.98
CA GLY A 187 -12.87 -10.74 -4.13
C GLY A 187 -13.89 -9.66 -4.53
N ASN A 188 -14.70 -9.20 -3.58
CA ASN A 188 -15.83 -8.29 -3.81
C ASN A 188 -15.36 -6.83 -3.83
N TYR A 189 -14.43 -6.52 -4.73
CA TYR A 189 -13.86 -5.20 -4.96
C TYR A 189 -13.28 -5.13 -6.38
N ASP A 190 -13.27 -3.94 -6.97
CA ASP A 190 -12.52 -3.67 -8.21
C ASP A 190 -11.13 -3.12 -7.89
N ILE A 191 -11.03 -2.26 -6.87
CA ILE A 191 -9.78 -1.73 -6.32
C ILE A 191 -9.82 -1.87 -4.79
N ALA A 192 -8.87 -2.57 -4.20
CA ALA A 192 -8.69 -2.57 -2.75
C ALA A 192 -7.48 -1.74 -2.34
N ILE A 193 -7.62 -0.96 -1.26
CA ILE A 193 -6.56 -0.14 -0.69
C ILE A 193 -6.18 -0.75 0.65
N GLY A 194 -4.91 -1.09 0.82
CA GLY A 194 -4.41 -1.70 2.03
C GLY A 194 -3.17 -1.04 2.59
N TYR A 195 -2.81 -1.47 3.77
CA TYR A 195 -1.59 -1.08 4.43
C TYR A 195 -0.82 -2.31 4.88
N THR A 196 0.42 -2.37 4.47
CA THR A 196 1.37 -3.35 4.98
C THR A 196 2.25 -2.69 6.02
N THR A 197 2.32 -3.33 7.17
CA THR A 197 3.19 -2.85 8.23
C THR A 197 4.64 -2.94 7.84
N ALA A 198 5.26 -1.89 8.20
CA ALA A 198 6.63 -1.53 8.06
C ALA A 198 7.66 -2.54 8.52
N GLY A 199 8.78 -2.39 7.93
CA GLY A 199 10.03 -3.07 8.20
C GLY A 199 10.66 -3.52 6.91
N VAL A 200 11.94 -3.23 6.72
CA VAL A 200 12.71 -3.63 5.51
C VAL A 200 12.52 -5.11 5.20
N ALA A 201 12.45 -5.96 6.23
CA ALA A 201 12.17 -7.38 6.07
C ALA A 201 10.71 -7.72 5.74
N ARG A 202 9.77 -6.77 5.93
CA ARG A 202 8.34 -6.99 5.71
C ARG A 202 7.83 -6.45 4.39
N HIS A 203 8.51 -5.47 3.78
CA HIS A 203 8.11 -4.98 2.46
C HIS A 203 8.11 -6.09 1.42
N THR A 204 9.09 -6.96 1.46
CA THR A 204 9.14 -8.11 0.55
C THR A 204 7.99 -9.07 0.80
N SER A 205 7.57 -9.25 2.05
CA SER A 205 6.40 -10.06 2.37
C SER A 205 5.09 -9.43 1.88
N ALA A 206 5.10 -8.15 1.46
CA ALA A 206 3.93 -7.51 0.87
C ALA A 206 3.41 -8.26 -0.36
N PHE A 207 4.27 -8.91 -1.13
CA PHE A 207 3.84 -9.67 -2.30
C PHE A 207 2.83 -10.77 -1.97
N ARG A 208 2.84 -11.34 -0.77
CA ARG A 208 1.83 -12.33 -0.35
C ARG A 208 0.41 -11.79 -0.32
N TYR A 209 0.23 -10.47 -0.18
CA TYR A 209 -1.10 -9.85 -0.18
C TYR A 209 -1.73 -9.82 -1.58
N TYR A 210 -0.95 -10.04 -2.62
CA TYR A 210 -1.43 -10.03 -4.00
C TYR A 210 -1.78 -11.44 -4.52
N VAL A 211 -1.28 -12.51 -3.89
CA VAL A 211 -1.55 -13.87 -4.34
C VAL A 211 -3.00 -14.29 -4.08
N TYR A 212 -3.56 -15.01 -5.02
CA TYR A 212 -4.87 -15.64 -4.88
C TYR A 212 -4.80 -16.96 -4.10
N GLU A 213 -3.82 -17.80 -4.42
CA GLU A 213 -3.66 -19.12 -3.82
C GLU A 213 -2.94 -19.04 -2.48
N PRO A 214 -3.47 -19.66 -1.42
CA PRO A 214 -2.79 -19.73 -0.15
C PRO A 214 -1.52 -20.59 -0.27
N LYS A 215 -0.62 -20.45 0.70
CA LYS A 215 0.50 -21.38 0.84
C LYS A 215 -0.04 -22.81 0.89
N PRO A 216 0.60 -23.78 0.21
CA PRO A 216 0.19 -25.18 0.28
C PRO A 216 0.00 -25.68 1.72
N GLY A 217 -1.16 -26.32 1.98
CA GLY A 217 -1.54 -26.77 3.31
C GLY A 217 -2.15 -25.73 4.24
N THR A 218 -2.40 -24.51 3.76
CA THR A 218 -3.11 -23.43 4.50
C THR A 218 -4.43 -23.10 3.85
N ASP A 219 -5.33 -22.46 4.62
CA ASP A 219 -6.63 -22.02 4.11
C ASP A 219 -6.52 -20.59 3.55
N ARG A 220 -7.18 -20.33 2.39
CA ARG A 220 -7.37 -18.99 1.83
C ARG A 220 -8.14 -18.05 2.79
N ASN A 221 -8.83 -18.58 3.78
CA ASN A 221 -9.56 -17.76 4.77
C ASN A 221 -8.68 -16.94 5.71
N ALA A 222 -7.35 -16.95 5.55
CA ALA A 222 -6.51 -16.04 6.29
C ALA A 222 -6.80 -14.57 5.89
N SER A 223 -7.07 -13.72 6.87
CA SER A 223 -7.48 -12.31 6.67
C SER A 223 -6.47 -11.41 5.94
N TRP A 224 -5.26 -11.90 5.76
CA TRP A 224 -4.19 -11.20 5.06
C TRP A 224 -4.04 -11.60 3.58
N LEU A 225 -4.85 -12.55 3.07
CA LEU A 225 -4.87 -12.97 1.66
C LEU A 225 -6.00 -12.25 0.92
N TRP A 226 -5.73 -11.07 0.43
CA TRP A 226 -6.72 -10.24 -0.26
C TRP A 226 -6.42 -10.00 -1.74
N GLY A 227 -5.31 -10.48 -2.25
CA GLY A 227 -5.04 -10.46 -3.68
C GLY A 227 -5.88 -11.46 -4.45
N THR A 228 -6.11 -11.15 -5.72
CA THR A 228 -6.83 -12.00 -6.67
C THR A 228 -6.01 -12.34 -7.91
N TYR A 229 -4.69 -12.12 -7.84
CA TYR A 229 -3.77 -12.46 -8.92
C TYR A 229 -3.49 -13.97 -8.94
N THR A 230 -3.88 -14.63 -10.03
CA THR A 230 -3.96 -16.10 -10.13
C THR A 230 -2.83 -16.72 -10.96
N ASP A 231 -1.74 -16.01 -11.23
CA ASP A 231 -0.59 -16.59 -11.93
C ASP A 231 0.11 -17.64 -11.06
N PRO A 232 0.19 -18.91 -11.50
CA PRO A 232 0.79 -19.98 -10.70
C PRO A 232 2.27 -19.76 -10.40
N THR A 233 3.04 -19.23 -11.36
CA THR A 233 4.47 -18.98 -11.20
C THR A 233 4.71 -17.87 -10.20
N PHE A 234 3.90 -16.81 -10.25
CA PHE A 234 3.96 -15.73 -9.26
C PHE A 234 3.63 -16.26 -7.85
N ASN A 235 2.54 -17.00 -7.71
CA ASN A 235 2.11 -17.56 -6.42
C ASN A 235 3.18 -18.49 -5.83
N GLU A 236 3.73 -19.40 -6.61
CA GLU A 236 4.83 -20.28 -6.20
C GLU A 236 6.08 -19.51 -5.78
N THR A 237 6.44 -18.48 -6.57
CA THR A 237 7.63 -17.65 -6.30
C THR A 237 7.49 -16.86 -5.00
N VAL A 238 6.29 -16.36 -4.67
CA VAL A 238 6.06 -15.67 -3.38
C VAL A 238 6.34 -16.63 -2.21
N TRP A 239 5.81 -17.85 -2.26
CA TRP A 239 6.02 -18.82 -1.18
C TRP A 239 7.45 -19.34 -1.12
N ARG A 240 8.12 -19.50 -2.27
CA ARG A 240 9.55 -19.83 -2.36
C ARG A 240 10.41 -18.72 -1.75
N MET A 241 10.13 -17.45 -2.06
CA MET A 241 10.82 -16.30 -1.47
C MET A 241 10.72 -16.29 0.06
N LEU A 242 9.50 -16.50 0.59
CA LEU A 242 9.27 -16.50 2.04
C LEU A 242 9.90 -17.69 2.76
N GLY A 243 10.20 -18.76 2.04
CA GLY A 243 10.88 -19.95 2.54
C GLY A 243 12.34 -20.08 2.08
N ALA A 244 12.92 -19.05 1.47
CA ALA A 244 14.26 -19.11 0.90
C ALA A 244 15.33 -19.47 1.95
N HIS A 245 16.22 -20.39 1.59
CA HIS A 245 17.30 -20.89 2.44
C HIS A 245 18.65 -20.22 2.16
N SER A 246 18.71 -19.38 1.14
CA SER A 246 19.90 -18.58 0.77
C SER A 246 19.52 -17.18 0.31
N SER A 247 20.48 -16.26 0.42
CA SER A 247 20.32 -14.91 -0.12
C SER A 247 20.18 -14.90 -1.64
N GLU A 248 20.83 -15.80 -2.34
CA GLU A 248 20.75 -15.92 -3.79
C GLU A 248 19.35 -16.33 -4.23
N GLU A 249 18.77 -17.36 -3.62
CA GLU A 249 17.38 -17.77 -3.89
C GLU A 249 16.39 -16.65 -3.59
N TYR A 250 16.57 -15.97 -2.46
CA TYR A 250 15.74 -14.81 -2.10
C TYR A 250 15.81 -13.70 -3.16
N LEU A 251 17.03 -13.31 -3.58
CA LEU A 251 17.22 -12.25 -4.58
C LEU A 251 16.67 -12.62 -5.96
N GLU A 252 16.79 -13.88 -6.37
CA GLU A 252 16.16 -14.38 -7.60
C GLU A 252 14.64 -14.20 -7.53
N CYS A 253 14.01 -14.66 -6.45
CA CYS A 253 12.57 -14.58 -6.29
C CYS A 253 12.07 -13.13 -6.24
N ILE A 254 12.68 -12.28 -5.41
CA ILE A 254 12.23 -10.89 -5.24
C ILE A 254 12.42 -10.06 -6.52
N THR A 255 13.47 -10.36 -7.30
CA THR A 255 13.69 -9.75 -8.61
C THR A 255 12.57 -10.13 -9.60
N TYR A 256 12.23 -11.41 -9.68
CA TYR A 256 11.13 -11.87 -10.51
C TYR A 256 9.80 -11.20 -10.13
N LEU A 257 9.46 -11.18 -8.83
CA LEU A 257 8.20 -10.62 -8.33
C LEU A 257 8.04 -9.12 -8.67
N GLN A 258 9.11 -8.33 -8.55
CA GLN A 258 9.09 -6.92 -8.91
C GLN A 258 8.91 -6.71 -10.42
N ASN A 259 9.61 -7.47 -11.24
CA ASN A 259 9.45 -7.40 -12.70
C ASN A 259 8.05 -7.81 -13.14
N GLU A 260 7.49 -8.84 -12.53
CA GLU A 260 6.13 -9.30 -12.84
C GLU A 260 5.08 -8.26 -12.41
N ALA A 261 5.26 -7.63 -11.24
CA ALA A 261 4.41 -6.52 -10.80
C ALA A 261 4.44 -5.35 -11.79
N ALA A 262 5.63 -4.95 -12.22
CA ALA A 262 5.81 -3.86 -13.18
C ALA A 262 5.21 -4.18 -14.55
N LYS A 263 5.27 -5.44 -14.98
CA LYS A 263 4.73 -5.90 -16.27
C LYS A 263 3.20 -6.02 -16.26
N THR A 264 2.62 -6.50 -15.17
CA THR A 264 1.21 -6.88 -15.13
C THR A 264 0.32 -5.86 -14.43
N LEU A 265 0.89 -5.01 -13.58
CA LEU A 265 0.17 -3.98 -12.81
C LEU A 265 -1.01 -4.54 -12.02
N PHE A 266 -0.90 -5.77 -11.48
CA PHE A 266 -1.96 -6.35 -10.65
C PHE A 266 -2.19 -5.59 -9.34
N GLY A 267 -1.22 -4.79 -8.95
CA GLY A 267 -1.24 -3.90 -7.80
C GLY A 267 0.02 -3.05 -7.74
N THR A 268 0.02 -2.08 -6.85
CA THR A 268 1.15 -1.17 -6.66
C THR A 268 1.21 -0.61 -5.26
N ALA A 269 2.39 -0.15 -4.84
CA ALA A 269 2.50 0.77 -3.72
C ALA A 269 1.89 2.13 -4.11
N LEU A 270 1.23 2.80 -3.19
CA LEU A 270 0.67 4.14 -3.40
C LEU A 270 1.65 5.23 -2.94
N SER A 271 2.51 4.90 -2.00
CA SER A 271 3.57 5.78 -1.51
C SER A 271 4.57 4.97 -0.70
N TRP A 272 5.82 5.40 -0.69
CA TRP A 272 6.81 4.96 0.29
C TRP A 272 7.00 6.05 1.31
N THR A 273 6.68 5.74 2.58
CA THR A 273 6.65 6.71 3.67
C THR A 273 7.58 6.32 4.80
N SER A 274 8.07 7.33 5.51
CA SER A 274 8.69 7.13 6.81
C SER A 274 7.66 6.80 7.88
N CYS A 275 8.06 6.02 8.86
CA CYS A 275 7.30 5.77 10.07
C CYS A 275 7.97 6.47 11.24
N TYR A 276 7.20 7.12 12.08
CA TYR A 276 7.70 7.91 13.21
C TYR A 276 7.32 7.25 14.53
N TYR A 277 8.31 7.17 15.43
CA TYR A 277 8.21 6.59 16.77
C TYR A 277 8.84 7.57 17.77
N PRO A 278 8.19 8.70 18.09
CA PRO A 278 8.78 9.75 18.88
C PRO A 278 9.04 9.28 20.33
N TYR A 279 10.17 9.75 20.89
CA TYR A 279 10.65 9.38 22.21
C TYR A 279 11.35 10.55 22.92
N ARG A 280 11.36 10.53 24.25
CA ARG A 280 12.01 11.56 25.08
C ARG A 280 13.49 11.26 25.31
N THR A 281 14.29 12.31 25.24
CA THR A 281 15.74 12.24 25.43
C THR A 281 16.23 12.83 26.75
N ASP A 282 15.35 13.41 27.56
CA ASP A 282 15.69 14.08 28.84
C ASP A 282 15.90 13.09 29.99
N LYS A 283 15.17 11.99 30.04
CA LYS A 283 15.24 11.01 31.15
C LYS A 283 16.13 9.80 30.84
N TYR A 284 16.26 9.49 29.55
CA TYR A 284 17.00 8.32 29.10
C TYR A 284 17.94 8.68 27.94
N GLU A 285 19.02 7.92 27.83
CA GLU A 285 19.98 7.98 26.73
C GLU A 285 20.21 6.58 26.11
N ASN A 286 20.98 6.53 25.01
CA ASN A 286 21.27 5.31 24.28
C ASN A 286 20.00 4.65 23.67
N TRP A 287 19.05 5.46 23.24
CA TRP A 287 17.95 5.01 22.43
C TRP A 287 18.48 4.39 21.13
N TYR A 288 18.15 3.15 20.88
CA TYR A 288 18.57 2.45 19.68
C TYR A 288 17.45 2.46 18.65
N ASN A 289 17.60 3.29 17.61
CA ASN A 289 16.66 3.33 16.49
C ASN A 289 17.03 2.25 15.48
N ARG A 290 16.36 1.11 15.57
CA ARG A 290 16.55 0.01 14.63
C ARG A 290 15.90 0.35 13.31
N ALA A 291 16.67 0.27 12.22
CA ALA A 291 16.15 0.47 10.87
C ALA A 291 14.92 -0.40 10.64
N SER A 292 13.82 0.21 10.17
CA SER A 292 12.54 -0.43 9.89
C SER A 292 11.69 -0.87 11.09
N TRP A 293 12.14 -0.65 12.33
CA TRP A 293 11.40 -1.02 13.55
C TRP A 293 11.16 0.15 14.48
N GLY A 294 11.94 1.23 14.32
CA GLY A 294 11.90 2.37 15.22
C GLY A 294 12.67 2.12 16.51
N VAL A 295 12.43 2.97 17.50
CA VAL A 295 13.18 2.98 18.78
C VAL A 295 12.70 1.94 19.78
N VAL A 296 11.48 1.44 19.69
CA VAL A 296 10.99 0.39 20.59
C VAL A 296 11.15 -0.97 19.89
N ASN A 297 12.28 -1.59 20.17
CA ASN A 297 12.69 -2.88 19.63
C ASN A 297 13.39 -3.72 20.70
N ASP A 298 13.69 -4.98 20.40
CA ASP A 298 14.26 -5.92 21.37
C ASP A 298 15.64 -5.48 21.88
N GLU A 299 16.42 -4.77 21.07
CA GLU A 299 17.77 -4.32 21.41
C GLU A 299 17.75 -3.11 22.35
N LEU A 300 16.68 -2.33 22.37
CA LEU A 300 16.53 -1.17 23.24
C LEU A 300 16.75 -1.51 24.72
N TRP A 301 16.23 -2.64 25.17
CA TRP A 301 16.31 -3.07 26.56
C TRP A 301 17.74 -3.34 27.06
N TYR A 302 18.68 -3.54 26.11
CA TYR A 302 20.11 -3.73 26.42
C TYR A 302 20.91 -2.43 26.33
N THR A 303 20.38 -1.41 25.67
CA THR A 303 21.13 -0.16 25.41
C THR A 303 20.63 1.01 26.22
N LEU A 304 19.32 1.07 26.52
CA LEU A 304 18.68 2.20 27.20
C LEU A 304 19.24 2.38 28.63
N THR A 305 19.64 3.60 28.93
CA THR A 305 20.23 3.97 30.24
C THR A 305 19.50 5.19 30.80
N ALA A 306 19.15 5.16 32.07
CA ALA A 306 18.63 6.35 32.76
C ALA A 306 19.74 7.38 32.95
N LYS A 307 19.40 8.67 32.74
CA LYS A 307 20.29 9.79 32.97
C LYS A 307 20.35 10.15 34.45
#